data_9168f192d0bbe9f04f331e5506c49d44
#
_entry.id   9168f192d0bbe9f04f331e5506c49d44
#
_cell.length_a   1.000
_cell.length_b   1.000
_cell.length_c   1.000
_cell.angle_alpha   90.00
_cell.angle_beta   90.00
_cell.angle_gamma   90.00
#
_symmetry.space_group_name_H-M   'P 1'
#
loop_
_entity.id
_entity.type
_entity.pdbx_description
1 polymer ?
#
loop_
_entity_poly.entity_id
_entity_poly.type
_entity_poly.pdbx_seq_one_letter_code
_entity_poly.pdbx_strand_id
1 'polypeptide(L)'
;MAKVTKVALLDYGMGNLHSASKALSVVGAEVSITNDPKVVAAADKILFPGVGAMRDCIAGMHDAGIDDVIRHAVFNKPVMAICVGMQALFEQSAENGGTDCLSILKGTVEA
;
A
#
# COMPACT_ATOMS: atom_id res chain seq x y z
N MET A 1 -22.70 -1.49 20.38
CA MET A 1 -21.72 -2.42 19.81
C MET A 1 -20.63 -1.65 19.09
N ALA A 2 -19.41 -2.01 19.33
CA ALA A 2 -18.29 -1.41 18.60
C ALA A 2 -18.34 -1.86 17.13
N LYS A 3 -18.18 -0.90 16.24
CA LYS A 3 -18.10 -1.18 14.80
C LYS A 3 -16.78 -1.90 14.49
N VAL A 4 -16.85 -3.00 13.75
CA VAL A 4 -15.65 -3.69 13.27
C VAL A 4 -14.96 -2.83 12.21
N THR A 5 -13.67 -2.58 12.38
CA THR A 5 -12.88 -1.84 11.39
C THR A 5 -12.57 -2.72 10.20
N LYS A 6 -12.94 -2.27 9.02
CA LYS A 6 -12.63 -2.95 7.76
C LYS A 6 -11.34 -2.38 7.19
N VAL A 7 -10.37 -3.27 6.96
CA VAL A 7 -9.06 -2.90 6.43
C VAL A 7 -8.87 -3.56 5.06
N ALA A 8 -8.55 -2.76 4.05
CA ALA A 8 -8.12 -3.26 2.77
C ALA A 8 -6.60 -3.41 2.79
N LEU A 9 -6.12 -4.63 2.63
CA LEU A 9 -4.70 -4.94 2.50
C LEU A 9 -4.39 -5.05 1.01
N LEU A 10 -3.62 -4.09 0.50
CA LEU A 10 -3.39 -3.98 -0.95
C LEU A 10 -2.50 -5.09 -1.47
N ASP A 11 -2.98 -5.80 -2.48
CA ASP A 11 -2.30 -6.90 -3.16
C ASP A 11 -1.87 -6.46 -4.55
N TYR A 12 -0.58 -6.35 -4.76
CA TYR A 12 0.00 -6.06 -6.07
C TYR A 12 1.18 -7.00 -6.40
N GLY A 13 1.18 -8.18 -5.75
CA GLY A 13 2.19 -9.21 -5.97
C GLY A 13 3.42 -9.11 -5.07
N MET A 14 3.52 -8.09 -4.25
CA MET A 14 4.67 -7.83 -3.38
C MET A 14 4.22 -7.69 -1.93
N GLY A 15 5.00 -8.24 -1.01
CA GLY A 15 4.73 -8.13 0.42
C GLY A 15 4.33 -9.47 1.05
N ASN A 16 4.42 -9.52 2.37
CA ASN A 16 3.99 -10.69 3.14
C ASN A 16 2.53 -10.51 3.58
N LEU A 17 1.62 -10.78 2.66
CA LEU A 17 0.20 -10.53 2.87
C LEU A 17 -0.40 -11.43 3.95
N HIS A 18 0.03 -12.68 4.03
CA HIS A 18 -0.51 -13.63 5.01
C HIS A 18 -0.20 -13.17 6.44
N SER A 19 1.06 -12.80 6.71
CA SER A 19 1.46 -12.35 8.05
C SER A 19 0.77 -11.04 8.44
N ALA A 20 0.68 -10.10 7.51
CA ALA A 20 0.00 -8.82 7.74
C ALA A 20 -1.49 -9.02 8.01
N SER A 21 -2.14 -9.87 7.22
CA SER A 21 -3.56 -10.19 7.38
C SER A 21 -3.82 -10.83 8.73
N LYS A 22 -2.98 -11.78 9.13
CA LYS A 22 -3.11 -12.47 10.42
C LYS A 22 -2.94 -11.49 11.58
N ALA A 23 -1.94 -10.61 11.51
CA ALA A 23 -1.70 -9.61 12.56
C ALA A 23 -2.90 -8.66 12.72
N LEU A 24 -3.46 -8.19 11.62
CA LEU A 24 -4.64 -7.34 11.63
C LEU A 24 -5.86 -8.07 12.22
N SER A 25 -6.03 -9.34 11.88
CA SER A 25 -7.15 -10.14 12.40
C SER A 25 -7.04 -10.35 13.89
N VAL A 26 -5.82 -10.55 14.42
CA VAL A 26 -5.58 -10.74 15.85
C VAL A 26 -6.02 -9.50 16.65
N VAL A 27 -5.83 -8.30 16.11
CA VAL A 27 -6.26 -7.07 16.77
C VAL A 27 -7.71 -6.67 16.46
N GLY A 28 -8.47 -7.55 15.82
CA GLY A 28 -9.90 -7.39 15.65
C GLY A 28 -10.36 -6.75 14.35
N ALA A 29 -9.48 -6.55 13.39
CA ALA A 29 -9.85 -6.01 12.09
C ALA A 29 -10.48 -7.06 11.19
N GLU A 30 -11.42 -6.64 10.33
CA GLU A 30 -11.92 -7.44 9.22
C GLU A 30 -11.09 -7.11 7.99
N VAL A 31 -10.30 -8.07 7.50
CA VAL A 31 -9.29 -7.84 6.47
C VAL A 31 -9.76 -8.37 5.12
N SER A 32 -9.64 -7.54 4.09
CA SER A 32 -9.80 -7.95 2.69
C SER A 32 -8.48 -7.76 1.97
N ILE A 33 -7.90 -8.84 1.45
CA ILE A 33 -6.71 -8.77 0.61
C ILE A 33 -7.19 -8.51 -0.81
N THR A 34 -6.86 -7.36 -1.38
CA THR A 34 -7.51 -6.92 -2.61
C THR A 34 -6.69 -5.93 -3.41
N ASN A 35 -6.93 -5.89 -4.72
CA ASN A 35 -6.54 -4.80 -5.59
C ASN A 35 -7.76 -4.16 -6.29
N ASP A 36 -8.96 -4.52 -5.88
CA ASP A 36 -10.20 -4.00 -6.45
C ASP A 36 -10.51 -2.61 -5.86
N PRO A 37 -10.58 -1.56 -6.70
CA PRO A 37 -10.90 -0.20 -6.23
C PRO A 37 -12.22 -0.12 -5.44
N LYS A 38 -13.19 -0.95 -5.76
CA LYS A 38 -14.49 -0.95 -5.06
C LYS A 38 -14.36 -1.46 -3.63
N VAL A 39 -13.55 -2.51 -3.43
CA VAL A 39 -13.29 -3.06 -2.09
C VAL A 39 -12.50 -2.05 -1.26
N VAL A 40 -11.51 -1.42 -1.87
CA VAL A 40 -10.72 -0.36 -1.21
C VAL A 40 -11.62 0.80 -0.80
N ALA A 41 -12.52 1.23 -1.69
CA ALA A 41 -13.43 2.34 -1.39
C ALA A 41 -14.39 2.01 -0.23
N ALA A 42 -14.77 0.75 -0.07
CA ALA A 42 -15.66 0.30 1.00
C ALA A 42 -14.95 0.08 2.34
N ALA A 43 -13.63 0.03 2.35
CA ALA A 43 -12.84 -0.17 3.58
C ALA A 43 -12.76 1.11 4.40
N ASP A 44 -12.58 0.96 5.70
CA ASP A 44 -12.39 2.09 6.62
C ASP A 44 -10.95 2.59 6.59
N LYS A 45 -9.99 1.68 6.43
CA LYS A 45 -8.55 1.96 6.45
C LYS A 45 -7.83 1.10 5.43
N ILE A 46 -6.64 1.54 5.05
CA ILE A 46 -5.82 0.86 4.05
C ILE A 46 -4.48 0.48 4.66
N LEU A 47 -4.02 -0.73 4.41
CA LEU A 47 -2.64 -1.14 4.68
C LEU A 47 -1.92 -1.35 3.34
N PHE A 48 -0.84 -0.62 3.14
CA PHE A 48 -0.06 -0.60 1.91
C PHE A 48 1.33 -1.17 2.18
N PRO A 49 1.53 -2.48 1.98
CA PRO A 49 2.81 -3.13 2.23
C PRO A 49 3.73 -3.03 1.01
N GLY A 50 5.00 -3.29 1.23
CA GLY A 50 5.94 -3.43 0.12
C GLY A 50 7.27 -3.98 0.62
N VAL A 51 7.83 -4.92 -0.13
CA VAL A 51 9.14 -5.52 0.16
C VAL A 51 9.90 -5.70 -1.16
N GLY A 52 11.22 -5.82 -1.06
CA GLY A 52 12.09 -6.03 -2.23
C GLY A 52 12.49 -4.73 -2.89
N ALA A 53 12.84 -4.81 -4.17
CA ALA A 53 13.32 -3.66 -4.91
C ALA A 53 12.19 -2.69 -5.27
N MET A 54 12.46 -1.39 -5.12
CA MET A 54 11.47 -0.35 -5.44
C MET A 54 10.96 -0.47 -6.87
N ARG A 55 11.85 -0.70 -7.81
CA ARG A 55 11.49 -0.83 -9.23
C ARG A 55 10.45 -1.93 -9.48
N ASP A 56 10.62 -3.08 -8.82
CA ASP A 56 9.69 -4.20 -8.95
C ASP A 56 8.35 -3.89 -8.28
N CYS A 57 8.38 -3.20 -7.14
CA CYS A 57 7.17 -2.78 -6.46
C CYS A 57 6.37 -1.78 -7.30
N ILE A 58 7.02 -0.79 -7.87
CA ILE A 58 6.35 0.21 -8.73
C ILE A 58 5.75 -0.47 -9.97
N ALA A 59 6.47 -1.39 -10.60
CA ALA A 59 5.95 -2.14 -11.74
C ALA A 59 4.72 -2.97 -11.34
N GLY A 60 4.78 -3.66 -10.21
CA GLY A 60 3.65 -4.44 -9.70
C GLY A 60 2.43 -3.58 -9.38
N MET A 61 2.64 -2.42 -8.76
CA MET A 61 1.57 -1.46 -8.47
C MET A 61 0.89 -0.99 -9.75
N HIS A 62 1.69 -0.63 -10.75
CA HIS A 62 1.18 -0.14 -12.02
C HIS A 62 0.39 -1.23 -12.76
N ASP A 63 0.95 -2.44 -12.84
CA ASP A 63 0.30 -3.57 -13.50
C ASP A 63 -1.02 -3.97 -12.84
N ALA A 64 -1.11 -3.82 -11.53
CA ALA A 64 -2.33 -4.13 -10.78
C ALA A 64 -3.31 -2.95 -10.69
N GLY A 65 -2.94 -1.77 -11.22
CA GLY A 65 -3.77 -0.57 -11.13
C GLY A 65 -3.81 0.05 -9.74
N ILE A 66 -2.89 -0.31 -8.85
CA ILE A 66 -2.87 0.14 -7.46
C ILE A 66 -2.39 1.59 -7.32
N ASP A 67 -1.57 2.07 -8.25
CA ASP A 67 -1.04 3.44 -8.21
C ASP A 67 -2.16 4.49 -8.15
N ASP A 68 -3.17 4.38 -8.99
CA ASP A 68 -4.32 5.30 -8.96
C ASP A 68 -5.19 5.08 -7.72
N VAL A 69 -5.36 3.82 -7.31
CA VAL A 69 -6.14 3.48 -6.12
C VAL A 69 -5.54 4.11 -4.87
N ILE A 70 -4.22 4.01 -4.70
CA ILE A 70 -3.56 4.57 -3.51
C ILE A 70 -3.52 6.10 -3.55
N ARG A 71 -3.31 6.71 -4.71
CA ARG A 71 -3.36 8.18 -4.86
C ARG A 71 -4.70 8.74 -4.39
N HIS A 72 -5.78 8.08 -4.76
CA HIS A 72 -7.11 8.49 -4.34
C HIS A 72 -7.33 8.23 -2.84
N ALA A 73 -6.95 7.05 -2.37
CA ALA A 73 -7.21 6.62 -1.01
C ALA A 73 -6.51 7.46 0.06
N VAL A 74 -5.27 7.92 -0.18
CA VAL A 74 -4.50 8.68 0.82
C VAL A 74 -5.16 10.01 1.19
N PHE A 75 -6.00 10.57 0.33
CA PHE A 75 -6.71 11.82 0.61
C PHE A 75 -8.08 11.60 1.24
N ASN A 76 -8.56 10.36 1.32
CA ASN A 76 -9.93 10.05 1.73
C ASN A 76 -10.04 9.18 2.98
N LYS A 77 -8.98 8.44 3.33
CA LYS A 77 -9.01 7.54 4.48
C LYS A 77 -7.61 7.31 5.04
N PRO A 78 -7.50 6.83 6.29
CA PRO A 78 -6.21 6.51 6.88
C PRO A 78 -5.50 5.42 6.08
N VAL A 79 -4.23 5.65 5.76
CA VAL A 79 -3.37 4.69 5.07
C VAL A 79 -2.12 4.47 5.90
N MET A 80 -1.83 3.20 6.21
CA MET A 80 -0.56 2.81 6.79
C MET A 80 0.29 2.18 5.70
N ALA A 81 1.40 2.81 5.37
CA ALA A 81 2.35 2.30 4.39
C ALA A 81 3.58 1.75 5.11
N ILE A 82 4.02 0.56 4.75
CA ILE A 82 5.11 -0.15 5.44
C ILE A 82 6.26 -0.40 4.48
N CYS A 83 7.49 -0.11 4.95
CA CYS A 83 8.75 -0.34 4.23
C CYS A 83 8.73 0.27 2.84
N VAL A 84 8.93 -0.54 1.81
CA VAL A 84 8.95 -0.09 0.42
C VAL A 84 7.63 0.56 0.02
N GLY A 85 6.51 0.11 0.57
CA GLY A 85 5.21 0.75 0.36
C GLY A 85 5.21 2.21 0.82
N MET A 86 5.79 2.50 1.97
CA MET A 86 5.94 3.87 2.46
C MET A 86 6.88 4.67 1.56
N GLN A 87 8.02 4.10 1.19
CA GLN A 87 9.01 4.77 0.34
C GLN A 87 8.44 5.07 -1.04
N ALA A 88 7.56 4.23 -1.55
CA ALA A 88 6.93 4.41 -2.85
C ALA A 88 6.02 5.64 -2.93
N LEU A 89 5.62 6.21 -1.80
CA LEU A 89 4.79 7.41 -1.77
C LEU A 89 5.55 8.68 -2.17
N PHE A 90 6.87 8.66 -2.11
CA PHE A 90 7.71 9.81 -2.45
C PHE A 90 7.87 9.98 -3.97
N GLU A 91 8.65 10.96 -4.40
CA GLU A 91 8.80 11.27 -5.82
C GLU A 91 9.75 10.30 -6.52
N GLN A 92 10.87 9.98 -5.86
CA GLN A 92 11.92 9.11 -6.41
C GLN A 92 12.63 8.33 -5.32
N SER A 93 13.22 7.21 -5.73
CA SER A 93 14.18 6.46 -4.92
C SER A 93 15.53 6.44 -5.63
N ALA A 94 16.61 6.57 -4.88
CA ALA A 94 17.97 6.46 -5.41
C ALA A 94 18.36 5.02 -5.76
N GLU A 95 17.56 4.05 -5.37
CA GLU A 95 17.79 2.62 -5.63
C GLU A 95 17.87 2.32 -7.12
N ASN A 96 18.78 1.44 -7.50
CA ASN A 96 18.97 1.00 -8.89
C ASN A 96 19.28 2.14 -9.87
N GLY A 97 20.02 3.17 -9.43
CA GLY A 97 20.37 4.31 -10.26
C GLY A 97 19.24 5.33 -10.44
N GLY A 98 18.19 5.18 -9.69
CA GLY A 98 17.02 6.06 -9.70
C GLY A 98 15.78 5.36 -10.20
N THR A 99 14.72 5.42 -9.41
CA THR A 99 13.42 4.85 -9.75
C THR A 99 12.35 5.88 -9.43
N ASP A 100 11.50 6.19 -10.41
CA ASP A 100 10.36 7.06 -10.20
C ASP A 100 9.31 6.33 -9.37
N CYS A 101 8.78 7.01 -8.35
CA CYS A 101 7.77 6.49 -7.45
C CYS A 101 6.42 7.16 -7.69
N LEU A 102 5.51 7.10 -6.72
CA LEU A 102 4.13 7.54 -6.92
C LEU A 102 3.94 9.06 -6.86
N SER A 103 4.91 9.80 -6.36
CA SER A 103 4.88 11.27 -6.26
C SER A 103 3.67 11.80 -5.49
N ILE A 104 3.30 11.13 -4.41
CA ILE A 104 2.23 11.57 -3.51
C ILE A 104 2.79 12.53 -2.47
N LEU A 105 3.97 12.21 -1.94
CA LEU A 105 4.70 13.04 -0.98
C LEU A 105 5.96 13.60 -1.66
N LYS A 106 6.33 14.83 -1.29
CA LYS A 106 7.56 15.44 -1.81
C LYS A 106 8.79 14.82 -1.16
N GLY A 107 9.83 14.65 -1.94
CA GLY A 107 11.10 14.18 -1.45
C GLY A 107 11.62 12.97 -2.21
N THR A 108 12.84 12.57 -1.85
CA THR A 108 13.53 11.44 -2.46
C THR A 108 13.99 10.48 -1.37
N VAL A 109 13.84 9.18 -1.63
CA VAL A 109 14.38 8.14 -0.76
C VAL A 109 15.83 7.89 -1.14
N GLU A 110 16.73 8.08 -0.18
CA GLU A 110 18.17 7.92 -0.38
C GLU A 110 18.71 6.81 0.51
N ALA A 111 19.83 6.23 0.07
CA ALA A 111 20.51 5.20 0.83
C ALA A 111 21.20 5.78 2.10
#